data_6edb7e169ed9e29b5fc311bd4c45419e
#
_entry.id   6edb7e169ed9e29b5fc311bd4c45419e
#
_cell.length_a   1.000
_cell.length_b   1.000
_cell.length_c   1.000
_cell.angle_alpha   90.00
_cell.angle_beta   90.00
_cell.angle_gamma   90.00
#
_symmetry.space_group_name_H-M   'P 1'
#
loop_
_entity.id
_entity.type
_entity.pdbx_description
1 polymer ?
#
loop_
_entity_poly.entity_id
_entity_poly.type
_entity_poly.pdbx_seq_one_letter_code
_entity_poly.pdbx_strand_id
1 'polypeptide(L)'
;MPIATPEVYNEMLDRAKAGKFAYPAINVTSSQTLHAALRGFAEAESDGIIQISTGGAEFLGGQHKKDMVTGAVALAEFAHVVAAKYDITVALHTDHCPKDKLDGYVRPLLAISAERVAKGQNPLFQSHMWDGSAETLNDNLAIAQELLAQAVAAKIILEVEITPTGGEEDGVTHEINDELYTTVNDVVRTAEALGLGEKGRYLLAASFGNVHGVYKPGNVVLKPQLLRELQDAIGAQYGKNDPFDFVFHGGSGSSAEEIATALENGVVKMNLDTDTQYAFTRPVADHMFRNYDGVLKVDGEVGKKNTYDPRTWGKLAEAGMAARVLEAAQSLRSAGNRLK
;
A
#
# COMPACT_ATOMS: atom_id res chain seq x y z
N MET A 1 19.66 -7.14 0.09
CA MET A 1 18.69 -8.12 -0.51
C MET A 1 17.52 -7.31 -1.05
N PRO A 2 17.00 -7.60 -2.23
CA PRO A 2 15.99 -6.74 -2.88
C PRO A 2 14.61 -6.77 -2.19
N ILE A 3 14.23 -7.89 -1.55
CA ILE A 3 13.09 -7.90 -0.62
C ILE A 3 13.64 -7.68 0.78
N ALA A 4 13.09 -6.69 1.48
CA ALA A 4 13.54 -6.29 2.81
C ALA A 4 13.46 -7.45 3.80
N THR A 5 14.46 -7.56 4.68
CA THR A 5 14.31 -8.34 5.91
C THR A 5 13.50 -7.53 6.92
N PRO A 6 13.00 -8.12 8.00
CA PRO A 6 12.31 -7.35 9.04
C PRO A 6 13.14 -6.17 9.57
N GLU A 7 14.44 -6.37 9.76
CA GLU A 7 15.36 -5.34 10.23
C GLU A 7 15.53 -4.21 9.19
N VAL A 8 15.67 -4.58 7.91
CA VAL A 8 15.80 -3.63 6.80
C VAL A 8 14.50 -2.82 6.61
N TYR A 9 13.33 -3.46 6.76
CA TYR A 9 12.07 -2.73 6.66
C TYR A 9 11.90 -1.74 7.81
N ASN A 10 12.30 -2.12 9.03
CA ASN A 10 12.35 -1.17 10.14
C ASN A 10 13.27 0.02 9.84
N GLU A 11 14.48 -0.23 9.30
CA GLU A 11 15.41 0.82 8.88
C GLU A 11 14.82 1.73 7.80
N MET A 12 14.12 1.16 6.80
CA MET A 12 13.41 1.95 5.79
C MET A 12 12.45 2.94 6.45
N LEU A 13 11.58 2.48 7.35
CA LEU A 13 10.60 3.33 8.02
C LEU A 13 11.26 4.39 8.92
N ASP A 14 12.33 4.05 9.64
CA ASP A 14 13.08 4.99 10.46
C ASP A 14 13.73 6.08 9.61
N ARG A 15 14.29 5.73 8.46
CA ARG A 15 14.86 6.69 7.50
C ARG A 15 13.78 7.59 6.91
N ALA A 16 12.62 7.05 6.56
CA ALA A 16 11.50 7.83 6.04
C ALA A 16 11.07 8.89 7.07
N LYS A 17 10.89 8.48 8.32
CA LYS A 17 10.51 9.36 9.43
C LYS A 17 11.56 10.46 9.68
N ALA A 18 12.82 10.07 9.84
CA ALA A 18 13.91 11.00 10.09
C ALA A 18 14.16 11.96 8.92
N GLY A 19 14.03 11.47 7.67
CA GLY A 19 14.24 12.23 6.45
C GLY A 19 13.01 13.01 5.97
N LYS A 20 11.86 12.86 6.66
CA LYS A 20 10.57 13.48 6.28
C LYS A 20 10.20 13.22 4.83
N PHE A 21 10.28 11.96 4.44
CA PHE A 21 9.80 11.43 3.18
C PHE A 21 8.93 10.18 3.43
N ALA A 22 8.17 9.74 2.45
CA ALA A 22 7.41 8.50 2.54
C ALA A 22 7.73 7.58 1.37
N TYR A 23 7.68 6.27 1.60
CA TYR A 23 7.74 5.31 0.51
C TYR A 23 6.39 5.22 -0.19
N PRO A 24 6.35 5.31 -1.53
CA PRO A 24 5.15 4.97 -2.26
C PRO A 24 4.87 3.47 -2.12
N ALA A 25 3.63 3.16 -1.76
CA ALA A 25 3.11 1.81 -1.66
C ALA A 25 2.17 1.58 -2.84
N ILE A 26 2.58 0.72 -3.76
CA ILE A 26 1.97 0.55 -5.07
C ILE A 26 1.18 -0.75 -5.13
N ASN A 27 -0.12 -0.66 -5.37
CA ASN A 27 -0.98 -1.82 -5.57
C ASN A 27 -0.65 -2.50 -6.90
N VAL A 28 -0.48 -3.82 -6.85
CA VAL A 28 -0.18 -4.63 -8.02
C VAL A 28 -1.13 -5.84 -8.11
N THR A 29 -1.53 -6.18 -9.33
CA THR A 29 -2.50 -7.24 -9.62
C THR A 29 -2.01 -8.23 -10.66
N SER A 30 -0.77 -8.09 -11.12
CA SER A 30 -0.20 -8.96 -12.15
C SER A 30 1.32 -8.90 -12.15
N SER A 31 1.97 -9.84 -12.84
CA SER A 31 3.41 -9.78 -13.10
C SER A 31 3.83 -8.49 -13.83
N GLN A 32 2.97 -7.94 -14.69
CA GLN A 32 3.26 -6.72 -15.44
C GLN A 32 3.22 -5.48 -14.55
N THR A 33 2.20 -5.35 -13.70
CA THR A 33 2.10 -4.24 -12.75
C THR A 33 3.22 -4.29 -11.71
N LEU A 34 3.63 -5.51 -11.28
CA LEU A 34 4.79 -5.68 -10.41
C LEU A 34 6.10 -5.19 -11.09
N HIS A 35 6.33 -5.58 -12.35
CA HIS A 35 7.49 -5.09 -13.10
C HIS A 35 7.47 -3.57 -13.29
N ALA A 36 6.29 -3.00 -13.54
CA ALA A 36 6.13 -1.55 -13.64
C ALA A 36 6.51 -0.83 -12.34
N ALA A 37 6.08 -1.35 -11.19
CA ALA A 37 6.43 -0.81 -9.88
C ALA A 37 7.94 -0.90 -9.62
N LEU A 38 8.55 -2.07 -9.81
CA LEU A 38 9.99 -2.28 -9.64
C LEU A 38 10.82 -1.36 -10.55
N ARG A 39 10.40 -1.22 -11.81
CA ARG A 39 11.04 -0.32 -12.77
C ARG A 39 10.95 1.14 -12.34
N GLY A 40 9.77 1.60 -11.93
CA GLY A 40 9.58 2.97 -11.48
C GLY A 40 10.41 3.31 -10.25
N PHE A 41 10.49 2.40 -9.27
CA PHE A 41 11.37 2.56 -8.11
C PHE A 41 12.86 2.60 -8.53
N ALA A 42 13.29 1.72 -9.42
CA ALA A 42 14.68 1.69 -9.88
C ALA A 42 15.05 2.96 -10.66
N GLU A 43 14.18 3.44 -11.56
CA GLU A 43 14.38 4.69 -12.30
C GLU A 43 14.39 5.92 -11.37
N ALA A 44 13.67 5.87 -10.26
CA ALA A 44 13.67 6.91 -9.22
C ALA A 44 14.88 6.82 -8.25
N GLU A 45 15.69 5.77 -8.32
CA GLU A 45 16.68 5.44 -7.28
C GLU A 45 16.04 5.45 -5.87
N SER A 46 14.82 4.93 -5.76
CA SER A 46 14.02 4.85 -4.54
C SER A 46 13.78 3.41 -4.14
N ASP A 47 13.83 3.13 -2.86
CA ASP A 47 13.16 1.96 -2.31
C ASP A 47 11.63 2.20 -2.30
N GLY A 48 10.84 1.13 -2.08
CA GLY A 48 9.40 1.26 -2.11
C GLY A 48 8.65 0.10 -1.47
N ILE A 49 7.33 0.18 -1.50
CA ILE A 49 6.45 -0.86 -0.98
C ILE A 49 5.59 -1.38 -2.13
N ILE A 50 5.54 -2.69 -2.30
CA ILE A 50 4.63 -3.37 -3.23
C ILE A 50 3.52 -3.97 -2.41
N GLN A 51 2.30 -3.62 -2.73
CA GLN A 51 1.14 -4.08 -1.97
C GLN A 51 0.08 -4.75 -2.83
N ILE A 52 -0.73 -5.58 -2.17
CA ILE A 52 -1.82 -6.33 -2.78
C ILE A 52 -3.05 -6.28 -1.88
N SER A 53 -4.15 -5.76 -2.41
CA SER A 53 -5.44 -5.76 -1.73
C SER A 53 -6.11 -7.13 -1.76
N THR A 54 -7.18 -7.31 -1.00
CA THR A 54 -7.99 -8.53 -1.04
C THR A 54 -8.54 -8.81 -2.44
N GLY A 55 -9.02 -7.77 -3.14
CA GLY A 55 -9.49 -7.89 -4.52
C GLY A 55 -8.38 -8.25 -5.50
N GLY A 56 -7.20 -7.64 -5.37
CA GLY A 56 -6.02 -7.99 -6.16
C GLY A 56 -5.55 -9.43 -5.93
N ALA A 57 -5.57 -9.88 -4.70
CA ALA A 57 -5.20 -11.25 -4.33
C ALA A 57 -6.20 -12.27 -4.88
N GLU A 58 -7.50 -11.99 -4.78
CA GLU A 58 -8.56 -12.81 -5.38
C GLU A 58 -8.39 -12.91 -6.91
N PHE A 59 -8.09 -11.79 -7.57
CA PHE A 59 -7.82 -11.77 -9.01
C PHE A 59 -6.63 -12.64 -9.39
N LEU A 60 -5.51 -12.54 -8.64
CA LEU A 60 -4.31 -13.35 -8.83
C LEU A 60 -4.53 -14.84 -8.48
N GLY A 61 -5.45 -15.14 -7.57
CA GLY A 61 -5.90 -16.51 -7.28
C GLY A 61 -6.68 -17.16 -8.42
N GLY A 62 -6.97 -16.38 -9.47
CA GLY A 62 -7.65 -16.82 -10.70
C GLY A 62 -9.17 -16.84 -10.57
N GLN A 63 -9.84 -16.34 -11.60
CA GLN A 63 -11.29 -16.09 -11.61
C GLN A 63 -12.17 -17.31 -11.30
N HIS A 64 -11.63 -18.52 -11.44
CA HIS A 64 -12.35 -19.76 -11.13
C HIS A 64 -12.27 -20.13 -9.64
N LYS A 65 -11.11 -19.91 -9.00
CA LYS A 65 -10.85 -20.30 -7.60
C LYS A 65 -11.01 -19.13 -6.63
N LYS A 66 -10.58 -17.95 -7.03
CA LYS A 66 -10.65 -16.73 -6.24
C LYS A 66 -10.00 -16.85 -4.85
N ASP A 67 -8.96 -17.69 -4.75
CA ASP A 67 -8.24 -17.95 -3.51
C ASP A 67 -7.21 -16.84 -3.25
N MET A 68 -7.55 -15.95 -2.33
CA MET A 68 -6.73 -14.79 -1.96
C MET A 68 -5.35 -15.20 -1.42
N VAL A 69 -5.28 -16.26 -0.61
CA VAL A 69 -4.00 -16.72 -0.04
C VAL A 69 -3.09 -17.22 -1.14
N THR A 70 -3.59 -18.08 -2.04
CA THR A 70 -2.83 -18.57 -3.19
C THR A 70 -2.37 -17.42 -4.09
N GLY A 71 -3.24 -16.44 -4.36
CA GLY A 71 -2.89 -15.28 -5.18
C GLY A 71 -1.78 -14.42 -4.55
N ALA A 72 -1.89 -14.12 -3.26
CA ALA A 72 -0.89 -13.34 -2.52
C ALA A 72 0.45 -14.06 -2.42
N VAL A 73 0.44 -15.37 -2.11
CA VAL A 73 1.66 -16.18 -2.05
C VAL A 73 2.35 -16.25 -3.41
N ALA A 74 1.59 -16.49 -4.49
CA ALA A 74 2.15 -16.55 -5.84
C ALA A 74 2.79 -15.21 -6.25
N LEU A 75 2.15 -14.07 -5.95
CA LEU A 75 2.72 -12.76 -6.22
C LEU A 75 3.98 -12.52 -5.39
N ALA A 76 3.95 -12.82 -4.10
CA ALA A 76 5.09 -12.62 -3.22
C ALA A 76 6.30 -13.45 -3.65
N GLU A 77 6.12 -14.73 -3.96
CA GLU A 77 7.22 -15.61 -4.45
C GLU A 77 7.74 -15.11 -5.80
N PHE A 78 6.87 -14.66 -6.71
CA PHE A 78 7.30 -14.03 -7.95
C PHE A 78 8.11 -12.75 -7.69
N ALA A 79 7.67 -11.89 -6.76
CA ALA A 79 8.40 -10.69 -6.37
C ALA A 79 9.79 -11.02 -5.79
N HIS A 80 9.91 -12.03 -4.91
CA HIS A 80 11.18 -12.49 -4.37
C HIS A 80 12.18 -12.91 -5.47
N VAL A 81 11.69 -13.50 -6.56
CA VAL A 81 12.54 -13.91 -7.68
C VAL A 81 12.96 -12.73 -8.55
N VAL A 82 12.01 -11.89 -8.97
CA VAL A 82 12.29 -10.87 -9.98
C VAL A 82 12.96 -9.62 -9.40
N ALA A 83 12.61 -9.22 -8.18
CA ALA A 83 13.21 -8.08 -7.52
C ALA A 83 14.73 -8.25 -7.32
N ALA A 84 15.21 -9.51 -7.25
CA ALA A 84 16.65 -9.82 -7.16
C ALA A 84 17.52 -9.25 -8.29
N LYS A 85 16.91 -8.76 -9.38
CA LYS A 85 17.59 -8.17 -10.52
C LYS A 85 17.64 -6.64 -10.50
N TYR A 86 17.02 -6.02 -9.50
CA TYR A 86 16.97 -4.58 -9.33
C TYR A 86 17.88 -4.13 -8.18
N ASP A 87 18.51 -2.97 -8.33
CA ASP A 87 19.38 -2.38 -7.31
C ASP A 87 18.58 -1.42 -6.41
N ILE A 88 17.51 -1.95 -5.84
CA ILE A 88 16.60 -1.29 -4.90
C ILE A 88 16.14 -2.28 -3.85
N THR A 89 15.62 -1.79 -2.74
CA THR A 89 14.97 -2.60 -1.72
C THR A 89 13.47 -2.35 -1.73
N VAL A 90 12.67 -3.41 -1.71
CA VAL A 90 11.22 -3.31 -1.60
C VAL A 90 10.67 -4.13 -0.46
N ALA A 91 9.66 -3.62 0.23
CA ALA A 91 8.86 -4.37 1.18
C ALA A 91 7.57 -4.87 0.50
N LEU A 92 7.12 -6.06 0.88
CA LEU A 92 5.83 -6.60 0.45
C LEU A 92 4.79 -6.38 1.55
N HIS A 93 3.63 -5.92 1.16
CA HIS A 93 2.53 -5.54 2.05
C HIS A 93 1.20 -6.10 1.54
N THR A 94 0.28 -6.47 2.44
CA THR A 94 -1.11 -6.70 2.08
C THR A 94 -1.93 -5.49 2.50
N ASP A 95 -2.71 -4.99 1.56
CA ASP A 95 -3.53 -3.80 1.70
C ASP A 95 -4.96 -4.19 2.11
N HIS A 96 -5.73 -3.29 2.61
CA HIS A 96 -7.08 -3.39 3.16
C HIS A 96 -7.65 -4.82 3.34
N CYS A 97 -7.72 -5.27 4.58
CA CYS A 97 -8.36 -6.54 4.94
C CYS A 97 -9.45 -6.29 5.98
N PRO A 98 -10.73 -6.24 5.61
CA PRO A 98 -11.84 -6.10 6.54
C PRO A 98 -12.04 -7.39 7.35
N LYS A 99 -12.83 -7.28 8.41
CA LYS A 99 -13.05 -8.35 9.40
C LYS A 99 -13.52 -9.67 8.81
N ASP A 100 -14.43 -9.62 7.85
CA ASP A 100 -15.00 -10.81 7.20
C ASP A 100 -14.00 -11.58 6.33
N LYS A 101 -12.88 -10.94 5.95
CA LYS A 101 -11.81 -11.54 5.14
C LYS A 101 -10.59 -11.97 5.94
N LEU A 102 -10.49 -11.62 7.23
CA LEU A 102 -9.31 -11.93 8.07
C LEU A 102 -8.93 -13.41 8.07
N ASP A 103 -9.91 -14.30 8.28
CA ASP A 103 -9.69 -15.74 8.36
C ASP A 103 -9.34 -16.37 7.00
N GLY A 104 -9.73 -15.70 5.91
CA GLY A 104 -9.44 -16.13 4.54
C GLY A 104 -8.20 -15.46 3.93
N TYR A 105 -7.55 -14.52 4.62
CA TYR A 105 -6.47 -13.75 4.02
C TYR A 105 -5.31 -13.47 4.99
N VAL A 106 -5.43 -12.49 5.90
CA VAL A 106 -4.30 -12.05 6.73
C VAL A 106 -3.86 -13.13 7.72
N ARG A 107 -4.78 -13.81 8.42
CA ARG A 107 -4.42 -14.84 9.39
C ARG A 107 -3.64 -16.02 8.77
N PRO A 108 -4.07 -16.61 7.63
CA PRO A 108 -3.27 -17.62 6.94
C PRO A 108 -1.89 -17.13 6.48
N LEU A 109 -1.79 -15.87 5.99
CA LEU A 109 -0.50 -15.29 5.55
C LEU A 109 0.46 -15.04 6.74
N LEU A 110 -0.07 -14.62 7.89
CA LEU A 110 0.70 -14.55 9.13
C LEU A 110 1.21 -15.94 9.56
N ALA A 111 0.36 -16.97 9.48
CA ALA A 111 0.76 -18.34 9.81
C ALA A 111 1.88 -18.87 8.89
N ILE A 112 1.77 -18.63 7.57
CA ILE A 112 2.83 -18.97 6.60
C ILE A 112 4.13 -18.26 6.94
N SER A 113 4.08 -16.97 7.28
CA SER A 113 5.27 -16.20 7.64
C SER A 113 5.87 -16.67 8.97
N ALA A 114 5.04 -17.00 9.96
CA ALA A 114 5.50 -17.56 11.24
C ALA A 114 6.22 -18.92 11.05
N GLU A 115 5.70 -19.79 10.17
CA GLU A 115 6.37 -21.05 9.83
C GLU A 115 7.73 -20.83 9.15
N ARG A 116 7.84 -19.83 8.26
CA ARG A 116 9.11 -19.46 7.61
C ARG A 116 10.12 -18.98 8.67
N VAL A 117 9.69 -18.11 9.57
CA VAL A 117 10.53 -17.59 10.67
C VAL A 117 11.00 -18.71 11.59
N ALA A 118 10.11 -19.66 11.94
CA ALA A 118 10.47 -20.84 12.76
C ALA A 118 11.52 -21.73 12.08
N LYS A 119 11.59 -21.71 10.74
CA LYS A 119 12.63 -22.41 9.94
C LYS A 119 13.88 -21.55 9.70
N GLY A 120 14.02 -20.38 10.35
CA GLY A 120 15.16 -19.47 10.19
C GLY A 120 15.15 -18.70 8.87
N GLN A 121 14.01 -18.60 8.19
CA GLN A 121 13.81 -17.84 6.97
C GLN A 121 13.20 -16.48 7.29
N ASN A 122 13.29 -15.53 6.36
CA ASN A 122 12.52 -14.28 6.44
C ASN A 122 11.03 -14.54 6.21
N PRO A 123 10.13 -13.73 6.80
CA PRO A 123 8.71 -13.79 6.51
C PRO A 123 8.46 -13.56 5.01
N LEU A 124 7.31 -14.02 4.52
CA LEU A 124 6.94 -13.87 3.11
C LEU A 124 6.61 -12.41 2.76
N PHE A 125 5.90 -11.74 3.67
CA PHE A 125 5.56 -10.32 3.63
C PHE A 125 6.25 -9.60 4.79
N GLN A 126 6.48 -8.28 4.66
CA GLN A 126 7.06 -7.45 5.70
C GLN A 126 6.00 -6.74 6.55
N SER A 127 4.81 -6.55 5.99
CA SER A 127 3.68 -5.98 6.71
C SER A 127 2.34 -6.48 6.18
N HIS A 128 1.32 -6.44 7.05
CA HIS A 128 -0.07 -6.71 6.71
C HIS A 128 -0.95 -5.61 7.28
N MET A 129 -2.03 -5.27 6.57
CA MET A 129 -3.01 -4.30 7.05
C MET A 129 -4.24 -4.99 7.64
N TRP A 130 -4.67 -4.50 8.79
CA TRP A 130 -5.97 -4.70 9.39
C TRP A 130 -6.82 -3.44 9.17
N ASP A 131 -7.85 -3.56 8.38
CA ASP A 131 -8.83 -2.51 8.17
C ASP A 131 -9.99 -2.70 9.15
N GLY A 132 -9.91 -2.01 10.28
CA GLY A 132 -10.94 -2.00 11.31
C GLY A 132 -11.88 -0.80 11.22
N SER A 133 -11.82 -0.02 10.16
CA SER A 133 -12.54 1.24 10.01
C SER A 133 -14.07 1.11 10.07
N ALA A 134 -14.61 -0.04 9.69
CA ALA A 134 -16.04 -0.35 9.76
C ALA A 134 -16.50 -0.87 11.15
N GLU A 135 -15.56 -1.14 12.07
CA GLU A 135 -15.87 -1.66 13.41
C GLU A 135 -15.95 -0.53 14.44
N THR A 136 -16.57 -0.82 15.60
CA THR A 136 -16.42 0.12 16.72
C THR A 136 -14.94 0.21 17.12
N LEU A 137 -14.48 1.35 17.62
CA LEU A 137 -13.07 1.47 18.03
C LEU A 137 -12.65 0.42 19.07
N ASN A 138 -13.57 -0.01 19.96
CA ASN A 138 -13.29 -1.08 20.91
C ASN A 138 -13.04 -2.43 20.24
N ASP A 139 -13.92 -2.82 19.32
CA ASP A 139 -13.80 -4.09 18.60
C ASP A 139 -12.59 -4.07 17.67
N ASN A 140 -12.36 -2.95 16.98
CA ASN A 140 -11.18 -2.74 16.15
C ASN A 140 -9.88 -2.95 16.95
N LEU A 141 -9.73 -2.24 18.07
CA LEU A 141 -8.52 -2.33 18.90
C LEU A 141 -8.34 -3.71 19.54
N ALA A 142 -9.44 -4.41 19.90
CA ALA A 142 -9.35 -5.78 20.41
C ALA A 142 -8.79 -6.75 19.35
N ILE A 143 -9.25 -6.64 18.10
CA ILE A 143 -8.74 -7.43 16.98
C ILE A 143 -7.30 -7.01 16.65
N ALA A 144 -7.00 -5.71 16.61
CA ALA A 144 -5.66 -5.20 16.36
C ALA A 144 -4.63 -5.70 17.38
N GLN A 145 -4.99 -5.78 18.67
CA GLN A 145 -4.11 -6.36 19.71
C GLN A 145 -3.76 -7.83 19.44
N GLU A 146 -4.76 -8.62 19.07
CA GLU A 146 -4.56 -10.03 18.74
C GLU A 146 -3.65 -10.17 17.51
N LEU A 147 -3.95 -9.43 16.44
CA LEU A 147 -3.17 -9.47 15.21
C LEU A 147 -1.74 -8.93 15.39
N LEU A 148 -1.54 -7.90 16.21
CA LEU A 148 -0.22 -7.38 16.53
C LEU A 148 0.65 -8.43 17.21
N ALA A 149 0.09 -9.19 18.15
CA ALA A 149 0.82 -10.27 18.81
C ALA A 149 1.22 -11.38 17.82
N GLN A 150 0.35 -11.73 16.88
CA GLN A 150 0.65 -12.70 15.81
C GLN A 150 1.70 -12.14 14.83
N ALA A 151 1.59 -10.87 14.46
CA ALA A 151 2.53 -10.19 13.56
C ALA A 151 3.94 -10.12 14.17
N VAL A 152 4.06 -9.78 15.44
CA VAL A 152 5.35 -9.78 16.18
C VAL A 152 5.98 -11.17 16.17
N ALA A 153 5.22 -12.22 16.42
CA ALA A 153 5.71 -13.60 16.38
C ALA A 153 6.19 -14.01 14.97
N ALA A 154 5.57 -13.48 13.93
CA ALA A 154 5.94 -13.66 12.54
C ALA A 154 7.02 -12.66 12.04
N LYS A 155 7.50 -11.75 12.87
CA LYS A 155 8.40 -10.63 12.53
C LYS A 155 7.85 -9.72 11.44
N ILE A 156 6.57 -9.44 11.50
CA ILE A 156 5.82 -8.61 10.54
C ILE A 156 5.35 -7.34 11.27
N ILE A 157 5.29 -6.21 10.55
CA ILE A 157 4.68 -4.97 11.02
C ILE A 157 3.20 -5.01 10.68
N LEU A 158 2.33 -4.71 11.65
CA LEU A 158 0.91 -4.55 11.42
C LEU A 158 0.61 -3.10 11.05
N GLU A 159 -0.17 -2.89 10.00
CA GLU A 159 -0.81 -1.60 9.71
C GLU A 159 -2.25 -1.65 10.22
N VAL A 160 -2.69 -0.61 10.90
CA VAL A 160 -4.01 -0.54 11.54
C VAL A 160 -4.74 0.71 11.08
N GLU A 161 -5.94 0.55 10.54
CA GLU A 161 -6.85 1.65 10.24
C GLU A 161 -7.93 1.74 11.32
N ILE A 162 -7.99 2.90 12.00
CA ILE A 162 -8.89 3.09 13.16
C ILE A 162 -10.10 3.95 12.87
N THR A 163 -10.07 4.69 11.77
CA THR A 163 -11.15 5.59 11.32
C THR A 163 -11.34 5.43 9.82
N PRO A 164 -12.57 5.53 9.29
CA PRO A 164 -12.82 5.30 7.87
C PRO A 164 -12.12 6.35 7.00
N THR A 165 -11.59 5.89 5.88
CA THR A 165 -11.23 6.74 4.74
C THR A 165 -12.45 6.82 3.83
N GLY A 166 -12.82 8.02 3.36
CA GLY A 166 -13.99 8.21 2.49
C GLY A 166 -13.80 7.63 1.09
N GLY A 167 -14.87 7.57 0.29
CA GLY A 167 -14.83 7.12 -1.10
C GLY A 167 -15.05 5.62 -1.28
N GLU A 168 -14.57 5.05 -2.38
CA GLU A 168 -14.77 3.65 -2.73
C GLU A 168 -13.43 2.95 -2.95
N GLU A 169 -13.25 1.79 -2.28
CA GLU A 169 -12.12 0.89 -2.49
C GLU A 169 -12.57 -0.57 -2.38
N ASP A 170 -12.18 -1.40 -3.34
CA ASP A 170 -12.53 -2.84 -3.46
C ASP A 170 -14.04 -3.12 -3.25
N GLY A 171 -14.92 -2.19 -3.67
CA GLY A 171 -16.38 -2.32 -3.57
C GLY A 171 -16.98 -1.92 -2.22
N VAL A 172 -16.19 -1.38 -1.31
CA VAL A 172 -16.65 -0.77 -0.06
C VAL A 172 -16.69 0.74 -0.23
N THR A 173 -17.83 1.36 0.10
CA THR A 173 -18.04 2.82 -0.01
C THR A 173 -18.29 3.41 1.36
N HIS A 174 -17.54 4.46 1.72
CA HIS A 174 -17.75 5.26 2.92
C HIS A 174 -18.26 6.66 2.57
N GLU A 175 -19.24 7.14 3.34
CA GLU A 175 -19.77 8.50 3.17
C GLU A 175 -18.74 9.56 3.57
N ILE A 176 -18.81 10.73 2.91
CA ILE A 176 -17.95 11.86 3.22
C ILE A 176 -18.65 12.70 4.30
N ASN A 177 -18.21 12.54 5.56
CA ASN A 177 -18.75 13.24 6.71
C ASN A 177 -17.63 13.57 7.73
N ASP A 178 -17.99 14.06 8.91
CA ASP A 178 -17.01 14.42 9.97
C ASP A 178 -16.29 13.20 10.58
N GLU A 179 -16.72 11.97 10.30
CA GLU A 179 -16.05 10.74 10.75
C GLU A 179 -14.74 10.48 10.01
N LEU A 180 -14.47 11.22 8.93
CA LEU A 180 -13.20 11.16 8.17
C LEU A 180 -12.03 11.85 8.88
N TYR A 181 -12.14 12.16 10.16
CA TYR A 181 -11.08 12.80 10.92
C TYR A 181 -10.79 12.02 12.20
N THR A 182 -9.61 11.43 12.26
CA THR A 182 -9.12 10.77 13.48
C THR A 182 -8.99 11.78 14.61
N THR A 183 -9.52 11.46 15.78
CA THR A 183 -9.48 12.35 16.94
C THR A 183 -8.32 12.04 17.89
N VAL A 184 -7.96 13.00 18.76
CA VAL A 184 -6.97 12.75 19.83
C VAL A 184 -7.40 11.59 20.72
N ASN A 185 -8.70 11.45 21.02
CA ASN A 185 -9.21 10.32 21.82
C ASN A 185 -8.94 8.97 21.14
N ASP A 186 -9.07 8.89 19.82
CA ASP A 186 -8.85 7.64 19.08
C ASP A 186 -7.38 7.21 19.18
N VAL A 187 -6.44 8.14 19.01
CA VAL A 187 -5.01 7.83 19.12
C VAL A 187 -4.56 7.57 20.55
N VAL A 188 -5.17 8.20 21.56
CA VAL A 188 -4.92 7.89 22.97
C VAL A 188 -5.30 6.46 23.26
N ARG A 189 -6.50 6.04 22.87
CA ARG A 189 -6.99 4.67 23.06
C ARG A 189 -6.19 3.66 22.27
N THR A 190 -5.73 4.03 21.07
CA THR A 190 -4.84 3.20 20.26
C THR A 190 -3.49 3.00 20.96
N ALA A 191 -2.89 4.06 21.50
CA ALA A 191 -1.64 3.98 22.25
C ALA A 191 -1.78 3.14 23.54
N GLU A 192 -2.90 3.25 24.26
CA GLU A 192 -3.19 2.42 25.42
C GLU A 192 -3.33 0.92 25.06
N ALA A 193 -4.03 0.63 23.96
CA ALA A 193 -4.27 -0.72 23.50
C ALA A 193 -3.00 -1.37 22.90
N LEU A 194 -2.38 -0.71 21.93
CA LEU A 194 -1.30 -1.28 21.12
C LEU A 194 0.11 -0.92 21.64
N GLY A 195 0.21 0.02 22.55
CA GLY A 195 1.49 0.56 23.00
C GLY A 195 2.11 1.53 22.00
N LEU A 196 3.34 1.94 22.28
CA LEU A 196 4.13 2.82 21.41
C LEU A 196 5.48 2.15 21.06
N GLY A 197 5.40 0.90 20.59
CA GLY A 197 6.51 0.07 20.17
C GLY A 197 6.88 -1.05 21.15
N GLU A 198 6.52 -0.98 22.43
CA GLU A 198 6.87 -1.99 23.45
C GLU A 198 6.11 -3.32 23.26
N LYS A 199 4.94 -3.29 22.62
CA LYS A 199 4.17 -4.50 22.26
C LYS A 199 4.43 -4.96 20.83
N GLY A 200 5.16 -4.18 20.05
CA GLY A 200 5.47 -4.37 18.64
C GLY A 200 5.33 -3.07 17.86
N ARG A 201 6.07 -2.94 16.76
CA ARG A 201 5.91 -1.80 15.84
C ARG A 201 4.65 -1.99 15.00
N TYR A 202 3.91 -0.93 14.80
CA TYR A 202 2.78 -0.87 13.89
C TYR A 202 2.79 0.45 13.11
N LEU A 203 2.11 0.45 11.98
CA LEU A 203 1.81 1.65 11.19
C LEU A 203 0.37 2.05 11.48
N LEU A 204 0.11 3.35 11.56
CA LEU A 204 -1.21 3.89 11.84
C LEU A 204 -1.77 4.64 10.64
N ALA A 205 -2.77 4.07 10.00
CA ALA A 205 -3.57 4.76 8.99
C ALA A 205 -4.60 5.65 9.71
N ALA A 206 -4.22 6.91 9.85
CA ALA A 206 -5.07 7.95 10.42
C ALA A 206 -5.79 8.70 9.30
N SER A 207 -7.09 8.96 9.48
CA SER A 207 -7.88 9.73 8.54
C SER A 207 -7.83 11.21 8.89
N PHE A 208 -7.53 12.03 7.91
CA PHE A 208 -7.45 13.51 8.04
C PHE A 208 -8.19 14.23 6.90
N GLY A 209 -9.29 13.59 6.42
CA GLY A 209 -10.12 14.04 5.32
C GLY A 209 -9.73 13.42 3.98
N ASN A 210 -8.95 12.35 4.00
CA ASN A 210 -8.54 11.60 2.82
C ASN A 210 -9.68 10.73 2.26
N VAL A 211 -9.68 10.53 0.94
CA VAL A 211 -10.75 9.83 0.21
C VAL A 211 -10.15 8.94 -0.88
N HIS A 212 -10.59 7.70 -0.94
CA HIS A 212 -10.21 6.75 -2.00
C HIS A 212 -10.87 7.09 -3.35
N GLY A 213 -10.17 6.75 -4.43
CA GLY A 213 -10.68 6.91 -5.79
C GLY A 213 -10.45 8.30 -6.38
N VAL A 214 -11.23 8.64 -7.43
CA VAL A 214 -11.17 9.93 -8.11
C VAL A 214 -12.25 10.85 -7.54
N TYR A 215 -11.87 11.92 -6.88
CA TYR A 215 -12.79 12.93 -6.38
C TYR A 215 -12.50 14.31 -6.99
N LYS A 216 -13.55 15.14 -7.02
CA LYS A 216 -13.39 16.52 -7.47
C LYS A 216 -12.82 17.37 -6.33
N PRO A 217 -11.78 18.20 -6.59
CA PRO A 217 -11.30 19.14 -5.60
C PRO A 217 -12.46 19.99 -5.01
N GLY A 218 -12.49 20.12 -3.69
CA GLY A 218 -13.48 20.90 -2.96
C GLY A 218 -14.64 20.11 -2.32
N ASN A 219 -14.77 18.81 -2.59
CA ASN A 219 -15.76 17.97 -1.90
C ASN A 219 -15.24 17.44 -0.55
N VAL A 220 -13.92 17.43 -0.36
CA VAL A 220 -13.26 16.99 0.85
C VAL A 220 -12.17 17.99 1.19
N VAL A 221 -11.98 18.26 2.47
CA VAL A 221 -10.93 19.16 2.95
C VAL A 221 -9.89 18.31 3.67
N LEU A 222 -8.75 18.10 3.02
CA LEU A 222 -7.59 17.49 3.67
C LEU A 222 -7.04 18.42 4.76
N LYS A 223 -6.80 17.85 5.93
CA LYS A 223 -6.23 18.57 7.10
C LYS A 223 -4.96 17.87 7.58
N PRO A 224 -3.88 17.84 6.79
CA PRO A 224 -2.66 17.11 7.18
C PRO A 224 -1.99 17.69 8.44
N GLN A 225 -2.33 18.91 8.86
CA GLN A 225 -1.92 19.47 10.15
C GLN A 225 -2.47 18.69 11.35
N LEU A 226 -3.62 18.02 11.20
CA LEU A 226 -4.19 17.15 12.23
C LEU A 226 -3.19 16.08 12.68
N LEU A 227 -2.40 15.54 11.76
CA LEU A 227 -1.36 14.56 12.10
C LEU A 227 -0.37 15.10 13.12
N ARG A 228 -0.01 16.41 13.05
CA ARG A 228 0.87 17.05 14.05
C ARG A 228 0.18 17.12 15.41
N GLU A 229 -1.09 17.48 15.44
CA GLU A 229 -1.87 17.56 16.68
C GLU A 229 -1.96 16.18 17.36
N LEU A 230 -2.15 15.10 16.58
CA LEU A 230 -2.16 13.74 17.09
C LEU A 230 -0.79 13.31 17.64
N GLN A 231 0.32 13.62 16.94
CA GLN A 231 1.69 13.36 17.42
C GLN A 231 1.96 14.09 18.72
N ASP A 232 1.65 15.39 18.79
CA ASP A 232 1.93 16.23 19.95
C ASP A 232 1.13 15.79 21.20
N ALA A 233 -0.14 15.44 21.02
CA ALA A 233 -0.99 14.99 22.13
C ALA A 233 -0.43 13.73 22.79
N ILE A 234 -0.02 12.73 21.99
CA ILE A 234 0.56 11.48 22.51
C ILE A 234 1.99 11.70 22.97
N GLY A 235 2.77 12.52 22.25
CA GLY A 235 4.13 12.88 22.62
C GLY A 235 4.21 13.53 24.00
N ALA A 236 3.31 14.46 24.30
CA ALA A 236 3.21 15.11 25.60
C ALA A 236 2.82 14.15 26.72
N GLN A 237 1.90 13.21 26.44
CA GLN A 237 1.42 12.25 27.43
C GLN A 237 2.47 11.19 27.81
N TYR A 238 3.26 10.73 26.82
CA TYR A 238 4.19 9.59 26.99
C TYR A 238 5.67 10.00 26.94
N GLY A 239 5.98 11.29 26.79
CA GLY A 239 7.36 11.79 26.73
C GLY A 239 8.13 11.32 25.49
N LYS A 240 7.45 11.11 24.36
CA LYS A 240 8.03 10.65 23.09
C LYS A 240 7.90 11.75 22.02
N ASN A 241 8.91 11.85 21.16
CA ASN A 241 8.81 12.68 19.95
C ASN A 241 8.28 11.83 18.79
N ASP A 242 7.28 12.34 18.08
CA ASP A 242 6.67 11.71 16.91
C ASP A 242 6.40 10.21 17.12
N PRO A 243 5.51 9.83 18.08
CA PRO A 243 5.33 8.44 18.51
C PRO A 243 4.79 7.52 17.41
N PHE A 244 4.04 8.04 16.43
CA PHE A 244 3.44 7.24 15.39
C PHE A 244 4.20 7.27 14.07
N ASP A 245 4.15 6.16 13.34
CA ASP A 245 4.47 6.04 11.92
C ASP A 245 3.14 6.07 11.15
N PHE A 246 2.81 7.22 10.56
CA PHE A 246 1.54 7.37 9.85
C PHE A 246 1.57 6.84 8.43
N VAL A 247 0.42 6.34 7.99
CA VAL A 247 0.14 5.99 6.60
C VAL A 247 -0.90 6.92 6.01
N PHE A 248 -0.68 7.38 4.79
CA PHE A 248 -1.60 8.19 4.03
C PHE A 248 -2.34 7.32 3.01
N HIS A 249 -3.63 7.07 3.26
CA HIS A 249 -4.54 6.43 2.31
C HIS A 249 -5.27 7.47 1.47
N GLY A 250 -5.78 7.06 0.29
CA GLY A 250 -6.60 7.92 -0.55
C GLY A 250 -5.93 9.23 -0.98
N GLY A 251 -4.64 9.19 -1.22
CA GLY A 251 -3.85 10.38 -1.56
C GLY A 251 -3.90 10.82 -3.01
N SER A 252 -4.58 10.10 -3.89
CA SER A 252 -4.78 10.48 -5.29
C SER A 252 -5.53 11.81 -5.40
N GLY A 253 -4.97 12.79 -6.10
CA GLY A 253 -5.56 14.12 -6.23
C GLY A 253 -5.17 15.13 -5.15
N SER A 254 -4.35 14.76 -4.16
CA SER A 254 -3.79 15.68 -3.18
C SER A 254 -2.80 16.65 -3.82
N SER A 255 -2.78 17.89 -3.35
CA SER A 255 -1.80 18.88 -3.78
C SER A 255 -0.40 18.58 -3.24
N ALA A 256 0.62 19.14 -3.89
CA ALA A 256 2.00 19.01 -3.42
C ALA A 256 2.21 19.59 -2.00
N GLU A 257 1.46 20.63 -1.63
CA GLU A 257 1.53 21.24 -0.31
C GLU A 257 0.91 20.35 0.78
N GLU A 258 -0.22 19.70 0.48
CA GLU A 258 -0.86 18.74 1.39
C GLU A 258 0.03 17.53 1.62
N ILE A 259 0.61 16.97 0.56
CA ILE A 259 1.58 15.88 0.66
C ILE A 259 2.78 16.32 1.49
N ALA A 260 3.40 17.47 1.18
CA ALA A 260 4.54 17.99 1.94
C ALA A 260 4.23 18.14 3.42
N THR A 261 3.05 18.69 3.76
CA THR A 261 2.62 18.85 5.15
C THR A 261 2.43 17.50 5.85
N ALA A 262 1.85 16.51 5.18
CA ALA A 262 1.69 15.16 5.72
C ALA A 262 3.06 14.50 6.02
N LEU A 263 4.03 14.63 5.11
CA LEU A 263 5.41 14.13 5.30
C LEU A 263 6.09 14.79 6.51
N GLU A 264 5.97 16.12 6.66
CA GLU A 264 6.52 16.84 7.83
C GLU A 264 5.92 16.35 9.16
N ASN A 265 4.70 15.80 9.13
CA ASN A 265 3.94 15.36 10.29
C ASN A 265 3.97 13.85 10.55
N GLY A 266 4.91 13.12 9.91
CA GLY A 266 5.22 11.74 10.26
C GLY A 266 4.60 10.67 9.37
N VAL A 267 4.12 11.02 8.17
CA VAL A 267 3.75 10.04 7.15
C VAL A 267 5.02 9.38 6.60
N VAL A 268 5.09 8.05 6.68
CA VAL A 268 6.23 7.23 6.21
C VAL A 268 5.89 6.32 5.02
N LYS A 269 4.60 6.14 4.75
CA LYS A 269 4.04 5.33 3.67
C LYS A 269 2.84 6.05 3.07
N MET A 270 2.70 6.03 1.76
CA MET A 270 1.52 6.56 1.07
C MET A 270 1.01 5.55 0.04
N ASN A 271 -0.28 5.20 0.12
CA ASN A 271 -0.91 4.27 -0.81
C ASN A 271 -1.25 4.95 -2.13
N LEU A 272 -0.91 4.27 -3.24
CA LEU A 272 -1.23 4.71 -4.60
C LEU A 272 -1.78 3.50 -5.38
N ASP A 273 -3.05 3.56 -5.74
CA ASP A 273 -3.71 2.55 -6.58
C ASP A 273 -4.38 3.18 -7.80
N THR A 274 -5.39 4.03 -7.62
CA THR A 274 -6.21 4.59 -8.69
C THR A 274 -5.38 5.22 -9.82
N ASP A 275 -4.40 6.05 -9.48
CA ASP A 275 -3.53 6.72 -10.47
C ASP A 275 -2.66 5.73 -11.24
N THR A 276 -2.15 4.70 -10.55
CA THR A 276 -1.30 3.68 -11.19
C THR A 276 -2.10 2.75 -12.08
N GLN A 277 -3.33 2.42 -11.69
CA GLN A 277 -4.28 1.69 -12.56
C GLN A 277 -4.58 2.48 -13.83
N TYR A 278 -4.86 3.78 -13.70
CA TYR A 278 -5.09 4.65 -14.85
C TYR A 278 -3.86 4.72 -15.75
N ALA A 279 -2.67 4.93 -15.18
CA ALA A 279 -1.41 5.03 -15.92
C ALA A 279 -1.05 3.73 -16.64
N PHE A 280 -1.46 2.57 -16.12
CA PHE A 280 -1.34 1.28 -16.79
C PHE A 280 -2.36 1.12 -17.93
N THR A 281 -3.61 1.47 -17.68
CA THR A 281 -4.73 1.22 -18.60
C THR A 281 -4.74 2.19 -19.78
N ARG A 282 -4.39 3.45 -19.56
CA ARG A 282 -4.46 4.50 -20.59
C ARG A 282 -3.67 4.18 -21.85
N PRO A 283 -2.40 3.71 -21.79
CA PRO A 283 -1.64 3.30 -22.98
C PRO A 283 -2.22 2.08 -23.69
N VAL A 284 -2.87 1.16 -22.95
CA VAL A 284 -3.58 0.01 -23.55
C VAL A 284 -4.74 0.51 -24.41
N ALA A 285 -5.57 1.40 -23.86
CA ALA A 285 -6.70 1.99 -24.57
C ALA A 285 -6.23 2.73 -25.84
N ASP A 286 -5.20 3.57 -25.73
CA ASP A 286 -4.61 4.28 -26.89
C ASP A 286 -4.14 3.30 -27.98
N HIS A 287 -3.44 2.24 -27.59
CA HIS A 287 -2.99 1.20 -28.52
C HIS A 287 -4.17 0.52 -29.23
N MET A 288 -5.23 0.14 -28.50
CA MET A 288 -6.39 -0.55 -29.08
C MET A 288 -7.16 0.36 -30.04
N PHE A 289 -7.37 1.62 -29.69
CA PHE A 289 -8.08 2.57 -30.55
C PHE A 289 -7.29 2.93 -31.81
N ARG A 290 -6.00 3.13 -31.73
CA ARG A 290 -5.16 3.42 -32.91
C ARG A 290 -4.96 2.24 -33.84
N ASN A 291 -5.15 1.04 -33.35
CA ASN A 291 -4.91 -0.20 -34.08
C ASN A 291 -6.16 -1.07 -34.21
N TYR A 292 -7.34 -0.41 -34.25
CA TYR A 292 -8.63 -1.08 -34.25
C TYR A 292 -8.70 -2.22 -35.29
N ASP A 293 -8.41 -1.95 -36.57
CA ASP A 293 -8.44 -2.92 -37.67
C ASP A 293 -7.38 -4.05 -37.51
N GLY A 294 -6.29 -3.77 -36.80
CA GLY A 294 -5.25 -4.76 -36.52
C GLY A 294 -5.60 -5.68 -35.32
N VAL A 295 -6.42 -5.20 -34.41
CA VAL A 295 -6.85 -5.94 -33.21
C VAL A 295 -8.08 -6.77 -33.52
N LEU A 296 -9.04 -6.23 -34.26
CA LEU A 296 -10.28 -6.91 -34.60
C LEU A 296 -10.21 -7.62 -35.95
N LYS A 297 -11.00 -8.69 -36.08
CA LYS A 297 -11.34 -9.28 -37.37
C LYS A 297 -12.54 -8.54 -37.92
N VAL A 298 -12.36 -7.87 -39.07
CA VAL A 298 -13.44 -7.17 -39.77
C VAL A 298 -13.67 -7.87 -41.08
N ASP A 299 -14.91 -8.19 -41.41
CA ASP A 299 -15.35 -8.81 -42.67
C ASP A 299 -14.55 -10.07 -43.11
N GLY A 300 -14.21 -10.93 -42.13
CA GLY A 300 -13.46 -12.16 -42.36
C GLY A 300 -11.95 -12.02 -42.46
N GLU A 301 -11.44 -10.78 -42.41
CA GLU A 301 -10.00 -10.52 -42.36
C GLU A 301 -9.40 -10.97 -41.02
N VAL A 302 -8.14 -11.36 -41.07
CA VAL A 302 -7.39 -11.74 -39.89
C VAL A 302 -6.63 -10.50 -39.38
N GLY A 303 -6.84 -10.14 -38.11
CA GLY A 303 -6.09 -9.06 -37.47
C GLY A 303 -4.58 -9.26 -37.52
N LYS A 304 -3.82 -8.22 -37.26
CA LYS A 304 -2.34 -8.25 -37.27
C LYS A 304 -1.82 -8.75 -35.93
N LYS A 305 -1.18 -9.94 -35.90
CA LYS A 305 -0.69 -10.60 -34.69
C LYS A 305 0.12 -9.66 -33.78
N ASN A 306 1.02 -8.87 -34.35
CA ASN A 306 1.85 -7.94 -33.61
C ASN A 306 1.07 -6.78 -32.92
N THR A 307 -0.19 -6.57 -33.31
CA THR A 307 -1.05 -5.56 -32.70
C THR A 307 -1.82 -6.11 -31.50
N TYR A 308 -2.35 -7.33 -31.60
CA TYR A 308 -3.14 -7.94 -30.52
C TYR A 308 -2.32 -8.81 -29.56
N ASP A 309 -1.03 -9.04 -29.81
CA ASP A 309 -0.13 -9.75 -28.89
C ASP A 309 -0.07 -8.97 -27.55
N PRO A 310 -0.44 -9.60 -26.40
CA PRO A 310 -0.41 -8.95 -25.10
C PRO A 310 0.97 -8.34 -24.77
N ARG A 311 2.05 -8.92 -25.26
CA ARG A 311 3.41 -8.40 -25.06
C ARG A 311 3.63 -7.05 -25.74
N THR A 312 2.89 -6.74 -26.80
CA THR A 312 3.02 -5.46 -27.51
C THR A 312 2.42 -4.31 -26.72
N TRP A 313 1.15 -4.43 -26.34
CA TRP A 313 0.49 -3.38 -25.58
C TRP A 313 0.89 -3.40 -24.09
N GLY A 314 1.25 -4.58 -23.55
CA GLY A 314 1.73 -4.71 -22.18
C GLY A 314 3.02 -3.93 -21.91
N LYS A 315 3.94 -3.83 -22.87
CA LYS A 315 5.14 -2.97 -22.73
C LYS A 315 4.80 -1.49 -22.58
N LEU A 316 3.75 -1.03 -23.26
CA LEU A 316 3.29 0.35 -23.17
C LEU A 316 2.62 0.61 -21.82
N ALA A 317 1.85 -0.33 -21.36
CA ALA A 317 1.19 -0.29 -20.04
C ALA A 317 2.23 -0.25 -18.90
N GLU A 318 3.22 -1.14 -18.94
CA GLU A 318 4.33 -1.16 -17.99
C GLU A 318 5.07 0.18 -17.95
N ALA A 319 5.41 0.73 -19.12
CA ALA A 319 6.10 2.01 -19.20
C ALA A 319 5.27 3.18 -18.64
N GLY A 320 3.96 3.20 -18.91
CA GLY A 320 3.06 4.22 -18.39
C GLY A 320 2.96 4.18 -16.86
N MET A 321 2.77 2.99 -16.29
CA MET A 321 2.71 2.82 -14.84
C MET A 321 4.06 3.10 -14.16
N ALA A 322 5.18 2.65 -14.75
CA ALA A 322 6.51 2.92 -14.22
C ALA A 322 6.82 4.43 -14.13
N ALA A 323 6.42 5.20 -15.15
CA ALA A 323 6.56 6.66 -15.12
C ALA A 323 5.75 7.28 -13.96
N ARG A 324 4.52 6.81 -13.71
CA ARG A 324 3.71 7.31 -12.59
C ARG A 324 4.31 6.94 -11.22
N VAL A 325 4.91 5.76 -11.10
CA VAL A 325 5.62 5.34 -9.87
C VAL A 325 6.85 6.22 -9.62
N LEU A 326 7.62 6.55 -10.67
CA LEU A 326 8.73 7.50 -10.59
C LEU A 326 8.25 8.88 -10.08
N GLU A 327 7.17 9.42 -10.64
CA GLU A 327 6.56 10.68 -10.20
C GLU A 327 6.12 10.61 -8.73
N ALA A 328 5.56 9.49 -8.30
CA ALA A 328 5.17 9.27 -6.90
C ALA A 328 6.38 9.33 -5.97
N ALA A 329 7.47 8.64 -6.31
CA ALA A 329 8.71 8.67 -5.53
C ALA A 329 9.28 10.10 -5.41
N GLN A 330 9.21 10.89 -6.49
CA GLN A 330 9.62 12.29 -6.49
C GLN A 330 8.71 13.14 -5.57
N SER A 331 7.39 13.01 -5.70
CA SER A 331 6.43 13.76 -4.90
C SER A 331 6.51 13.43 -3.41
N LEU A 332 6.83 12.18 -3.08
CA LEU A 332 7.00 11.70 -1.70
C LEU A 332 8.43 11.88 -1.16
N ARG A 333 9.31 12.53 -1.91
CA ARG A 333 10.72 12.82 -1.55
C ARG A 333 11.57 11.55 -1.31
N SER A 334 11.11 10.38 -1.76
CA SER A 334 11.86 9.12 -1.63
C SER A 334 12.88 8.93 -2.78
N ALA A 335 12.71 9.63 -3.89
CA ALA A 335 13.65 9.58 -5.01
C ALA A 335 15.08 9.95 -4.58
N GLY A 336 16.07 9.12 -5.00
CA GLY A 336 17.47 9.26 -4.58
C GLY A 336 17.78 8.76 -3.16
N ASN A 337 16.80 8.25 -2.42
CA ASN A 337 16.92 7.82 -1.02
C ASN A 337 16.95 6.30 -0.82
N ARG A 338 17.31 5.51 -1.85
CA ARG A 338 17.45 4.07 -1.69
C ARG A 338 18.51 3.68 -0.66
N LEU A 339 18.33 2.54 -0.02
CA LEU A 339 19.35 1.88 0.79
C LEU A 339 20.54 1.49 -0.12
N LYS A 340 21.75 1.71 0.36
CA LYS A 340 22.99 1.39 -0.36
C LYS A 340 23.56 0.06 0.08
#